data_8a3c7a0dcccc949cab1ec66dbc0a46ae
#
_entry.id   8a3c7a0dcccc949cab1ec66dbc0a46ae
#
_cell.length_a   1.000
_cell.length_b   1.000
_cell.length_c   1.000
_cell.angle_alpha   90.00
_cell.angle_beta   90.00
_cell.angle_gamma   90.00
#
_symmetry.space_group_name_H-M   'P 1'
#
loop_
_entity.id
_entity.type
_entity.pdbx_description
1 polymer ?
#
loop_
_entity_poly.entity_id
_entity_poly.type
_entity_poly.pdbx_seq_one_letter_code
_entity_poly.pdbx_strand_id
1 'polypeptide(L)'
;MINFFKKYFLKILLLLLITGCSSIPQNTSDSCKIFDERYLWYKHSKKVEQKWGTPIHIQLAIIKMESDFDWLAKPPRQKLFKVIPFKRPSSSFGYSQAVKGTWKQYKNETGNKLATRTRFKDSVDFIGWYTNKTNSILKIPINDAFKQYVAYHEGWGNYK
;
A
#
# COMPACT_ATOMS: atom_id res chain seq x y z
N MET A 1 34.14 -3.70 35.10
CA MET A 1 33.08 -4.70 34.87
C MET A 1 31.73 -4.07 34.52
N ILE A 2 31.27 -3.05 35.23
CA ILE A 2 29.96 -2.38 35.01
C ILE A 2 29.83 -1.75 33.61
N ASN A 3 30.86 -1.11 33.09
CA ASN A 3 30.82 -0.49 31.74
C ASN A 3 30.76 -1.49 30.60
N PHE A 4 31.28 -2.69 30.80
CA PHE A 4 31.20 -3.77 29.80
C PHE A 4 29.76 -4.27 29.67
N PHE A 5 29.08 -4.54 30.80
CA PHE A 5 27.67 -4.97 30.83
C PHE A 5 26.74 -3.91 30.22
N LYS A 6 26.94 -2.63 30.51
CA LYS A 6 26.13 -1.53 29.97
C LYS A 6 26.24 -1.42 28.46
N LYS A 7 27.43 -1.62 27.90
CA LYS A 7 27.69 -1.58 26.45
C LYS A 7 27.02 -2.72 25.69
N TYR A 8 27.02 -3.93 26.25
CA TYR A 8 26.36 -5.08 25.65
C TYR A 8 24.85 -5.05 25.83
N PHE A 9 24.36 -4.60 26.98
CA PHE A 9 22.94 -4.40 27.24
C PHE A 9 22.32 -3.40 26.24
N LEU A 10 23.00 -2.29 25.99
CA LEU A 10 22.56 -1.29 25.01
C LEU A 10 22.53 -1.84 23.57
N LYS A 11 23.51 -2.67 23.20
CA LYS A 11 23.53 -3.33 21.88
C LYS A 11 22.41 -4.37 21.72
N ILE A 12 22.14 -5.16 22.76
CA ILE A 12 21.05 -6.15 22.78
C ILE A 12 19.70 -5.44 22.72
N LEU A 13 19.52 -4.35 23.47
CA LEU A 13 18.30 -3.53 23.44
C LEU A 13 18.08 -2.91 22.06
N LEU A 14 19.14 -2.43 21.39
CA LEU A 14 19.07 -1.90 20.03
C LEU A 14 18.73 -2.98 19.01
N LEU A 15 19.24 -4.23 19.19
CA LEU A 15 18.92 -5.36 18.32
C LEU A 15 17.44 -5.78 18.44
N LEU A 16 16.86 -5.72 19.64
CA LEU A 16 15.45 -6.05 19.90
C LEU A 16 14.46 -5.05 19.27
N LEU A 17 14.90 -3.82 19.01
CA LEU A 17 14.07 -2.80 18.36
C LEU A 17 13.92 -2.97 16.83
N ILE A 18 14.70 -3.88 16.22
CA ILE A 18 14.70 -4.07 14.75
C ILE A 18 13.70 -5.15 14.29
N THR A 19 13.09 -5.92 15.18
CA THR A 19 12.19 -7.03 14.85
C THR A 19 10.75 -6.63 14.50
N GLY A 20 10.50 -5.35 14.25
CA GLY A 20 9.23 -4.86 13.75
C GLY A 20 9.01 -5.15 12.26
N CYS A 21 9.35 -6.33 11.76
CA CYS A 21 9.07 -6.73 10.39
C CYS A 21 7.55 -6.73 10.17
N SER A 22 7.07 -5.85 9.30
CA SER A 22 5.72 -5.91 8.76
C SER A 22 5.61 -7.15 7.88
N SER A 23 5.38 -8.32 8.49
CA SER A 23 5.12 -9.55 7.77
C SER A 23 3.79 -9.44 7.02
N ILE A 24 3.68 -10.09 5.86
CA ILE A 24 2.41 -10.27 5.15
C ILE A 24 1.46 -11.03 6.08
N PRO A 25 0.16 -10.67 6.17
CA PRO A 25 -0.81 -11.44 6.93
C PRO A 25 -0.85 -12.90 6.49
N GLN A 26 -1.05 -13.83 7.43
CA GLN A 26 -1.06 -15.26 7.11
C GLN A 26 -2.22 -15.66 6.21
N ASN A 27 -3.37 -14.98 6.36
CA ASN A 27 -4.53 -15.20 5.50
C ASN A 27 -4.96 -13.88 4.85
N THR A 28 -4.49 -13.63 3.64
CA THR A 28 -4.80 -12.41 2.87
C THR A 28 -6.14 -12.48 2.12
N SER A 29 -6.89 -13.58 2.25
CA SER A 29 -8.20 -13.76 1.60
C SER A 29 -9.38 -13.51 2.55
N ASP A 30 -9.12 -13.36 3.84
CA ASP A 30 -10.13 -13.13 4.87
C ASP A 30 -9.86 -11.80 5.58
N SER A 31 -10.72 -10.81 5.34
CA SER A 31 -10.59 -9.48 5.92
C SER A 31 -10.68 -9.48 7.45
N CYS A 32 -11.46 -10.37 8.05
CA CYS A 32 -11.55 -10.48 9.50
C CYS A 32 -10.20 -10.94 10.08
N LYS A 33 -9.62 -11.99 9.50
CA LYS A 33 -8.31 -12.50 9.93
C LYS A 33 -7.18 -11.48 9.71
N ILE A 34 -7.21 -10.72 8.60
CA ILE A 34 -6.28 -9.61 8.39
C ILE A 34 -6.37 -8.61 9.55
N PHE A 35 -7.57 -8.23 9.96
CA PHE A 35 -7.76 -7.23 11.02
C PHE A 35 -7.51 -7.78 12.42
N ASP A 36 -7.71 -9.07 12.66
CA ASP A 36 -7.32 -9.74 13.90
C ASP A 36 -5.79 -9.68 14.08
N GLU A 37 -5.04 -9.98 13.01
CA GLU A 37 -3.58 -9.90 13.02
C GLU A 37 -3.07 -8.44 13.03
N ARG A 38 -3.82 -7.51 12.42
CA ARG A 38 -3.43 -6.14 12.14
C ARG A 38 -4.51 -5.12 12.55
N TYR A 39 -4.88 -5.10 13.80
CA TYR A 39 -5.95 -4.24 14.32
C TYR A 39 -5.83 -2.76 13.91
N LEU A 40 -4.61 -2.20 13.84
CA LEU A 40 -4.41 -0.83 13.39
C LEU A 40 -4.78 -0.63 11.92
N TRP A 41 -4.75 -1.68 11.10
CA TRP A 41 -5.16 -1.59 9.70
C TRP A 41 -6.66 -1.33 9.56
N TYR A 42 -7.47 -1.98 10.41
CA TYR A 42 -8.90 -1.67 10.49
C TYR A 42 -9.14 -0.19 10.79
N LYS A 43 -8.46 0.35 11.83
CA LYS A 43 -8.59 1.76 12.19
C LYS A 43 -8.20 2.70 11.06
N HIS A 44 -7.13 2.38 10.33
CA HIS A 44 -6.69 3.19 9.19
C HIS A 44 -7.69 3.12 8.03
N SER A 45 -8.16 1.91 7.68
CA SER A 45 -9.16 1.72 6.62
C SER A 45 -10.49 2.42 6.95
N LYS A 46 -10.92 2.36 8.21
CA LYS A 46 -12.14 3.05 8.66
C LYS A 46 -12.04 4.57 8.55
N LYS A 47 -10.88 5.14 8.89
CA LYS A 47 -10.63 6.59 8.70
C LYS A 47 -10.66 6.98 7.22
N VAL A 48 -10.15 6.13 6.34
CA VAL A 48 -10.17 6.36 4.89
C VAL A 48 -11.59 6.30 4.34
N GLU A 49 -12.39 5.33 4.78
CA GLU A 49 -13.80 5.24 4.43
C GLU A 49 -14.57 6.51 4.85
N GLN A 50 -14.32 7.01 6.06
CA GLN A 50 -14.93 8.25 6.55
C GLN A 50 -14.47 9.49 5.77
N LYS A 51 -13.19 9.55 5.38
CA LYS A 51 -12.59 10.72 4.71
C LYS A 51 -12.92 10.77 3.21
N TRP A 52 -12.86 9.65 2.53
CA TRP A 52 -12.92 9.57 1.07
C TRP A 52 -14.20 8.90 0.55
N GLY A 53 -14.97 8.26 1.44
CA GLY A 53 -16.16 7.49 1.06
C GLY A 53 -15.86 6.10 0.52
N THR A 54 -14.60 5.70 0.39
CA THR A 54 -14.20 4.41 -0.19
C THR A 54 -14.44 3.28 0.82
N PRO A 55 -15.35 2.33 0.54
CA PRO A 55 -15.62 1.22 1.45
C PRO A 55 -14.37 0.39 1.77
N ILE A 56 -14.28 -0.11 3.01
CA ILE A 56 -13.12 -0.88 3.50
C ILE A 56 -12.82 -2.07 2.59
N HIS A 57 -13.84 -2.82 2.16
CA HIS A 57 -13.65 -3.99 1.30
C HIS A 57 -13.03 -3.64 -0.06
N ILE A 58 -13.31 -2.47 -0.63
CA ILE A 58 -12.70 -1.99 -1.86
C ILE A 58 -11.23 -1.65 -1.65
N GLN A 59 -10.90 -1.00 -0.53
CA GLN A 59 -9.51 -0.70 -0.18
C GLN A 59 -8.67 -1.98 -0.08
N LEU A 60 -9.19 -2.99 0.63
CA LEU A 60 -8.50 -4.27 0.80
C LEU A 60 -8.42 -5.06 -0.51
N ALA A 61 -9.49 -5.07 -1.31
CA ALA A 61 -9.52 -5.74 -2.61
C ALA A 61 -8.43 -5.18 -3.54
N ILE A 62 -8.29 -3.85 -3.62
CA ILE A 62 -7.24 -3.22 -4.41
C ILE A 62 -5.85 -3.65 -3.91
N ILE A 63 -5.57 -3.59 -2.60
CA ILE A 63 -4.28 -4.03 -2.05
C ILE A 63 -4.02 -5.51 -2.34
N LYS A 64 -5.04 -6.35 -2.18
CA LYS A 64 -4.95 -7.79 -2.47
C LYS A 64 -4.52 -8.03 -3.93
N MET A 65 -5.18 -7.37 -4.86
CA MET A 65 -4.91 -7.53 -6.30
C MET A 65 -3.55 -6.94 -6.72
N GLU A 66 -3.13 -5.81 -6.11
CA GLU A 66 -1.91 -5.11 -6.49
C GLU A 66 -0.64 -5.72 -5.89
N SER A 67 -0.68 -6.20 -4.66
CA SER A 67 0.52 -6.61 -3.94
C SER A 67 0.37 -7.85 -3.07
N ASP A 68 -0.84 -8.39 -2.94
CA ASP A 68 -1.16 -9.42 -1.94
C ASP A 68 -0.65 -9.06 -0.53
N PHE A 69 -0.83 -7.77 -0.16
CA PHE A 69 -0.36 -7.19 1.10
C PHE A 69 1.17 -7.19 1.29
N ASP A 70 1.96 -7.39 0.24
CA ASP A 70 3.42 -7.22 0.31
C ASP A 70 3.80 -5.73 0.24
N TRP A 71 4.36 -5.22 1.32
CA TRP A 71 4.80 -3.83 1.44
C TRP A 71 6.02 -3.47 0.57
N LEU A 72 6.78 -4.48 0.11
CA LEU A 72 7.93 -4.33 -0.77
C LEU A 72 7.65 -4.77 -2.20
N ALA A 73 6.41 -5.13 -2.54
CA ALA A 73 6.04 -5.58 -3.87
C ALA A 73 6.55 -4.64 -4.96
N LYS A 74 7.11 -5.22 -5.99
CA LYS A 74 7.63 -4.52 -7.18
C LYS A 74 7.31 -5.33 -8.43
N PRO A 75 7.03 -4.67 -9.58
CA PRO A 75 6.89 -5.38 -10.84
C PRO A 75 8.14 -6.23 -11.12
N PRO A 76 7.98 -7.42 -11.72
CA PRO A 76 9.11 -8.24 -12.11
C PRO A 76 9.99 -7.47 -13.11
N ARG A 77 11.30 -7.75 -13.09
CA ARG A 77 12.22 -7.19 -14.09
C ARG A 77 11.98 -7.86 -15.44
N GLN A 78 11.94 -7.08 -16.50
CA GLN A 78 12.07 -7.62 -17.84
C GLN A 78 13.43 -8.31 -17.97
N LYS A 79 13.49 -9.37 -18.76
CA LYS A 79 14.74 -10.10 -19.02
C LYS A 79 15.19 -9.81 -20.46
N LEU A 80 16.40 -9.27 -20.60
CA LEU A 80 17.07 -9.18 -21.90
C LEU A 80 17.54 -10.59 -22.28
N PHE A 81 17.26 -11.02 -23.51
CA PHE A 81 17.55 -12.37 -24.01
C PHE A 81 17.02 -13.50 -23.09
N LYS A 82 15.90 -13.26 -22.37
CA LYS A 82 15.26 -14.20 -21.43
C LYS A 82 16.11 -14.56 -20.20
N VAL A 83 17.34 -14.07 -20.07
CA VAL A 83 18.29 -14.46 -19.02
C VAL A 83 18.72 -13.28 -18.16
N ILE A 84 19.12 -12.15 -18.76
CA ILE A 84 19.72 -11.02 -18.04
C ILE A 84 18.62 -10.11 -17.49
N PRO A 85 18.56 -9.86 -16.16
CA PRO A 85 17.61 -8.90 -15.57
C PRO A 85 17.85 -7.49 -16.11
N PHE A 86 16.83 -6.90 -16.72
CA PHE A 86 16.87 -5.54 -17.27
C PHE A 86 15.98 -4.58 -16.46
N LYS A 87 15.42 -3.57 -17.10
CA LYS A 87 14.54 -2.57 -16.46
C LYS A 87 13.24 -3.17 -15.94
N ARG A 88 12.65 -2.53 -14.94
CA ARG A 88 11.26 -2.79 -14.56
C ARG A 88 10.34 -2.03 -15.51
N PRO A 89 9.20 -2.62 -15.91
CA PRO A 89 8.26 -1.99 -16.84
C PRO A 89 7.58 -0.76 -16.23
N SER A 90 7.49 -0.71 -14.90
CA SER A 90 6.81 0.34 -14.16
C SER A 90 7.61 0.76 -12.93
N SER A 91 7.32 1.95 -12.41
CA SER A 91 7.81 2.47 -11.14
C SER A 91 6.89 2.15 -9.95
N SER A 92 5.88 1.26 -10.15
CA SER A 92 4.97 0.85 -9.10
C SER A 92 5.68 0.17 -7.94
N PHE A 93 5.15 0.37 -6.70
CA PHE A 93 5.83 -0.10 -5.50
C PHE A 93 4.91 -0.15 -4.28
N GLY A 94 5.15 -1.15 -3.42
CA GLY A 94 4.53 -1.30 -2.11
C GLY A 94 3.08 -1.77 -2.17
N TYR A 95 2.34 -1.59 -1.09
CA TYR A 95 0.97 -2.10 -0.94
C TYR A 95 0.03 -1.71 -2.09
N SER A 96 0.04 -0.46 -2.49
CA SER A 96 -0.89 0.09 -3.49
C SER A 96 -0.37 0.04 -4.92
N GLN A 97 0.84 -0.45 -5.17
CA GLN A 97 1.51 -0.44 -6.48
C GLN A 97 1.42 0.91 -7.22
N ALA A 98 1.25 1.99 -6.46
CA ALA A 98 1.21 3.34 -7.03
C ALA A 98 2.51 3.66 -7.77
N VAL A 99 2.41 4.21 -8.98
CA VAL A 99 3.56 4.70 -9.73
C VAL A 99 4.06 6.04 -9.16
N LYS A 100 5.34 6.38 -9.36
CA LYS A 100 5.96 7.58 -8.79
C LYS A 100 5.22 8.87 -9.12
N GLY A 101 4.73 9.02 -10.35
CA GLY A 101 4.02 10.22 -10.80
C GLY A 101 2.71 10.43 -10.02
N THR A 102 1.85 9.40 -10.00
CA THR A 102 0.56 9.44 -9.30
C THR A 102 0.74 9.59 -7.78
N TRP A 103 1.77 8.94 -7.20
CA TRP A 103 2.09 9.11 -5.78
C TRP A 103 2.53 10.54 -5.44
N LYS A 104 3.30 11.19 -6.33
CA LYS A 104 3.69 12.60 -6.17
C LYS A 104 2.46 13.51 -6.24
N GLN A 105 1.56 13.26 -7.19
CA GLN A 105 0.30 14.00 -7.32
C GLN A 105 -0.54 13.90 -6.04
N TYR A 106 -0.77 12.68 -5.52
CA TYR A 106 -1.46 12.45 -4.25
C TYR A 106 -0.83 13.26 -3.11
N LYS A 107 0.49 13.21 -2.95
CA LYS A 107 1.19 13.95 -1.88
C LYS A 107 1.00 15.45 -1.99
N ASN A 108 1.00 15.98 -3.20
CA ASN A 108 0.81 17.41 -3.44
C ASN A 108 -0.62 17.85 -3.16
N GLU A 109 -1.60 17.07 -3.61
CA GLU A 109 -3.01 17.42 -3.45
C GLU A 109 -3.51 17.25 -2.02
N THR A 110 -2.99 16.27 -1.28
CA THR A 110 -3.41 16.01 0.11
C THR A 110 -2.56 16.70 1.17
N GLY A 111 -1.42 17.28 0.78
CA GLY A 111 -0.44 17.84 1.72
C GLY A 111 0.35 16.77 2.50
N ASN A 112 0.13 15.49 2.28
CA ASN A 112 0.78 14.39 3.02
C ASN A 112 2.21 14.13 2.52
N LYS A 113 3.10 15.10 2.71
CA LYS A 113 4.48 15.09 2.18
C LYS A 113 5.31 13.91 2.69
N LEU A 114 5.02 13.39 3.89
CA LEU A 114 5.76 12.29 4.53
C LEU A 114 5.18 10.91 4.24
N ALA A 115 4.16 10.81 3.38
CA ALA A 115 3.58 9.53 2.99
C ALA A 115 4.60 8.65 2.26
N THR A 116 4.58 7.35 2.59
CA THR A 116 5.42 6.32 1.94
C THR A 116 4.58 5.17 1.41
N ARG A 117 4.95 4.63 0.25
CA ARG A 117 4.23 3.53 -0.41
C ARG A 117 4.35 2.19 0.34
N THR A 118 5.21 2.12 1.34
CA THR A 118 5.47 0.93 2.17
C THR A 118 4.72 0.92 3.49
N ARG A 119 4.03 2.00 3.84
CA ARG A 119 3.19 2.05 5.05
C ARG A 119 1.73 1.81 4.68
N PHE A 120 1.09 0.85 5.32
CA PHE A 120 -0.31 0.50 5.06
C PHE A 120 -1.25 1.71 5.15
N LYS A 121 -1.14 2.51 6.23
CA LYS A 121 -1.97 3.70 6.43
C LYS A 121 -1.91 4.71 5.27
N ASP A 122 -0.72 4.89 4.69
CA ASP A 122 -0.52 5.84 3.59
C ASP A 122 -1.04 5.25 2.26
N SER A 123 -0.91 3.93 2.11
CA SER A 123 -1.38 3.23 0.91
C SER A 123 -2.91 3.16 0.85
N VAL A 124 -3.60 2.93 1.98
CA VAL A 124 -5.07 2.98 1.99
C VAL A 124 -5.59 4.41 1.81
N ASP A 125 -4.92 5.43 2.38
CA ASP A 125 -5.30 6.83 2.15
C ASP A 125 -5.11 7.24 0.68
N PHE A 126 -4.03 6.77 0.03
CA PHE A 126 -3.83 6.92 -1.41
C PHE A 126 -4.95 6.25 -2.22
N ILE A 127 -5.32 5.02 -1.88
CA ILE A 127 -6.41 4.31 -2.56
C ILE A 127 -7.73 5.08 -2.40
N GLY A 128 -8.03 5.56 -1.19
CA GLY A 128 -9.21 6.38 -0.95
C GLY A 128 -9.23 7.65 -1.79
N TRP A 129 -8.12 8.39 -1.83
CA TRP A 129 -7.98 9.56 -2.70
C TRP A 129 -8.16 9.21 -4.18
N TYR A 130 -7.57 8.12 -4.65
CA TYR A 130 -7.64 7.71 -6.04
C TYR A 130 -9.06 7.33 -6.48
N THR A 131 -9.75 6.51 -5.69
CA THR A 131 -11.13 6.08 -5.98
C THR A 131 -12.13 7.23 -5.89
N ASN A 132 -11.92 8.18 -4.97
CA ASN A 132 -12.71 9.41 -4.90
C ASN A 132 -12.50 10.28 -6.16
N LYS A 133 -11.26 10.43 -6.63
CA LYS A 133 -10.98 11.10 -7.92
C LYS A 133 -11.57 10.34 -9.11
N THR A 134 -11.51 9.01 -9.11
CA THR A 134 -12.14 8.17 -10.14
C THR A 134 -13.64 8.44 -10.22
N ASN A 135 -14.32 8.53 -9.08
CA ASN A 135 -15.74 8.92 -9.04
C ASN A 135 -15.96 10.31 -9.63
N SER A 136 -15.11 11.26 -9.30
CA SER A 136 -15.25 12.65 -9.78
C SER A 136 -14.98 12.78 -11.29
N ILE A 137 -13.96 12.08 -11.82
CA ILE A 137 -13.50 12.18 -13.20
C ILE A 137 -14.35 11.32 -14.14
N LEU A 138 -14.55 10.05 -13.78
CA LEU A 138 -15.18 9.03 -14.65
C LEU A 138 -16.65 8.77 -14.28
N LYS A 139 -17.16 9.41 -13.21
CA LYS A 139 -18.54 9.21 -12.70
C LYS A 139 -18.83 7.76 -12.30
N ILE A 140 -17.78 7.00 -11.96
CA ILE A 140 -17.90 5.64 -11.45
C ILE A 140 -18.33 5.71 -9.97
N PRO A 141 -19.44 5.04 -9.57
CA PRO A 141 -19.85 5.00 -8.17
C PRO A 141 -18.71 4.47 -7.28
N ILE A 142 -18.52 5.12 -6.11
CA ILE A 142 -17.39 4.79 -5.23
C ILE A 142 -17.49 3.38 -4.62
N ASN A 143 -18.70 2.82 -4.60
CA ASN A 143 -19.02 1.46 -4.13
C ASN A 143 -19.04 0.41 -5.25
N ASP A 144 -18.81 0.78 -6.52
CA ASP A 144 -18.65 -0.18 -7.63
C ASP A 144 -17.22 -0.73 -7.64
N ALA A 145 -16.99 -1.78 -6.85
CA ALA A 145 -15.67 -2.36 -6.64
C ALA A 145 -14.97 -2.76 -7.95
N PHE A 146 -15.74 -3.35 -8.88
CA PHE A 146 -15.18 -3.83 -10.15
C PHE A 146 -14.68 -2.66 -11.02
N LYS A 147 -15.54 -1.69 -11.27
CA LYS A 147 -15.17 -0.54 -12.11
C LYS A 147 -14.11 0.34 -11.46
N GLN A 148 -14.16 0.51 -10.13
CA GLN A 148 -13.12 1.21 -9.38
C GLN A 148 -11.76 0.52 -9.52
N TYR A 149 -11.72 -0.83 -9.43
CA TYR A 149 -10.48 -1.57 -9.64
C TYR A 149 -9.97 -1.47 -11.09
N VAL A 150 -10.84 -1.64 -12.09
CA VAL A 150 -10.43 -1.51 -13.50
C VAL A 150 -9.85 -0.12 -13.76
N ALA A 151 -10.52 0.95 -13.30
CA ALA A 151 -10.01 2.31 -13.45
C ALA A 151 -8.71 2.56 -12.68
N TYR A 152 -8.51 1.87 -11.54
CA TYR A 152 -7.26 1.91 -10.78
C TYR A 152 -6.11 1.29 -11.56
N HIS A 153 -6.34 0.12 -12.14
CA HIS A 153 -5.34 -0.67 -12.88
C HIS A 153 -4.95 -0.02 -14.21
N GLU A 154 -5.94 0.40 -15.00
CA GLU A 154 -5.73 1.01 -16.33
C GLU A 154 -5.29 2.48 -16.25
N GLY A 155 -5.65 3.16 -15.18
CA GLY A 155 -5.51 4.61 -15.05
C GLY A 155 -6.63 5.38 -15.75
N TRP A 156 -6.88 6.61 -15.29
CA TRP A 156 -8.02 7.42 -15.76
C TRP A 156 -8.00 7.72 -17.26
N GLY A 157 -6.82 7.81 -17.88
CA GLY A 157 -6.68 8.10 -19.31
C GLY A 157 -6.95 6.91 -20.25
N ASN A 158 -6.85 5.68 -19.73
CA ASN A 158 -7.00 4.45 -20.51
C ASN A 158 -8.32 3.72 -20.24
N TYR A 159 -9.01 4.09 -19.16
CA TYR A 159 -10.32 3.50 -18.85
C TYR A 159 -11.34 3.80 -19.96
N LYS A 160 -11.89 2.74 -20.56
CA LYS A 160 -12.88 2.80 -21.65
C LYS A 160 -14.16 2.09 -21.26
#